data_0d3c55e32f97f26ae6a64efe5c503ce3
#
_entry.id   0d3c55e32f97f26ae6a64efe5c503ce3
#
_cell.length_a   1.000
_cell.length_b   1.000
_cell.length_c   1.000
_cell.angle_alpha   90.00
_cell.angle_beta   90.00
_cell.angle_gamma   90.00
#
_symmetry.space_group_name_H-M   'P 1'
#
loop_
_entity.id
_entity.type
_entity.pdbx_description
1 polymer ?
#
loop_
_entity_poly.entity_id
_entity_poly.type
_entity_poly.pdbx_seq_one_letter_code
_entity_poly.pdbx_strand_id
1 'polypeptide(L)'
;TDQGIVHYEVYGRGKPVILLHGWLGSWGLWQETMSFLGRYYRTYALDFWGFGESGKKRETYAVQDFVSLVNQFMEQLGIVRAPLVGHSMGGTVSLAVAIRYPERVSKVVVVGSPIVGSSLAFPLKLAGMRPIAFLLFNMMGTFRLGMRIASPVICRDKRFADMMDRDLSRTTVESFLLSIASLRRTDLRPMLDQVKVPAMGMYGDRDVIVHPRQWQPMLKGI
;
A
#
# COMPACT_ATOMS: atom_id res chain seq x y z
N THR A 1 16.51 0.30 8.22
CA THR A 1 17.06 0.51 6.87
C THR A 1 18.07 1.66 6.88
N ASP A 2 18.92 1.75 5.88
CA ASP A 2 19.89 2.85 5.72
C ASP A 2 19.21 4.22 5.51
N GLN A 3 17.95 4.23 5.09
CA GLN A 3 17.17 5.43 4.80
C GLN A 3 16.16 5.80 5.90
N GLY A 4 16.17 5.16 7.05
CA GLY A 4 15.34 5.52 8.19
C GLY A 4 14.69 4.33 8.89
N ILE A 5 13.96 4.66 9.96
CA ILE A 5 13.23 3.68 10.77
C ILE A 5 12.02 3.19 10.00
N VAL A 6 11.82 1.88 9.99
CA VAL A 6 10.63 1.20 9.47
C VAL A 6 9.95 0.49 10.63
N HIS A 7 8.72 0.87 10.91
CA HIS A 7 7.86 0.15 11.83
C HIS A 7 7.20 -1.04 11.12
N TYR A 8 7.07 -2.14 11.81
CA TYR A 8 6.35 -3.32 11.32
C TYR A 8 5.84 -4.17 12.47
N GLU A 9 4.78 -4.90 12.23
CA GLU A 9 4.23 -5.89 13.14
C GLU A 9 4.47 -7.30 12.62
N VAL A 10 4.70 -8.23 13.55
CA VAL A 10 4.95 -9.64 13.23
C VAL A 10 3.97 -10.53 13.96
N TYR A 11 3.40 -11.50 13.25
CA TYR A 11 2.54 -12.50 13.87
C TYR A 11 2.73 -13.87 13.24
N GLY A 12 2.65 -14.91 14.07
CA GLY A 12 2.79 -16.31 13.64
C GLY A 12 4.23 -16.79 13.53
N ARG A 13 4.40 -17.98 12.96
CA ARG A 13 5.69 -18.67 12.81
C ARG A 13 5.77 -19.38 11.46
N GLY A 14 6.98 -19.72 11.01
CA GLY A 14 7.22 -20.45 9.77
C GLY A 14 7.65 -19.57 8.60
N LYS A 15 7.21 -19.89 7.37
CA LYS A 15 7.61 -19.17 6.16
C LYS A 15 7.11 -17.73 6.17
N PRO A 16 7.95 -16.74 5.76
CA PRO A 16 7.58 -15.35 5.76
C PRO A 16 6.48 -15.03 4.73
N VAL A 17 5.59 -14.10 5.07
CA VAL A 17 4.66 -13.40 4.16
C VAL A 17 4.72 -11.93 4.49
N ILE A 18 4.88 -11.07 3.49
CA ILE A 18 4.97 -9.62 3.65
C ILE A 18 3.66 -8.96 3.20
N LEU A 19 3.11 -8.09 4.04
CA LEU A 19 1.84 -7.42 3.86
C LEU A 19 2.08 -5.91 3.72
N LEU A 20 1.64 -5.31 2.61
CA LEU A 20 1.89 -3.93 2.22
C LEU A 20 0.58 -3.15 2.14
N HIS A 21 0.44 -2.12 2.98
CA HIS A 21 -0.78 -1.31 3.06
C HIS A 21 -0.95 -0.34 1.89
N GLY A 22 -2.14 0.24 1.76
CA GLY A 22 -2.47 1.27 0.78
C GLY A 22 -2.08 2.67 1.22
N TRP A 23 -2.30 3.64 0.33
CA TRP A 23 -2.16 5.06 0.63
C TRP A 23 -3.01 5.46 1.84
N LEU A 24 -2.48 6.26 2.74
CA LEU A 24 -3.08 6.68 4.02
C LEU A 24 -3.36 5.55 5.02
N GLY A 25 -2.86 4.35 4.78
CA GLY A 25 -3.01 3.21 5.69
C GLY A 25 -1.78 2.96 6.55
N SER A 26 -1.86 1.90 7.33
CA SER A 26 -0.77 1.33 8.12
C SER A 26 -0.89 -0.19 8.20
N TRP A 27 0.02 -0.82 8.94
CA TRP A 27 -0.03 -2.24 9.26
C TRP A 27 -1.39 -2.69 9.82
N GLY A 28 -2.09 -1.77 10.50
CA GLY A 28 -3.39 -2.04 11.13
C GLY A 28 -4.45 -2.59 10.17
N LEU A 29 -4.36 -2.25 8.87
CA LEU A 29 -5.21 -2.84 7.82
C LEU A 29 -5.13 -4.36 7.79
N TRP A 30 -3.98 -4.93 8.16
CA TRP A 30 -3.68 -6.35 8.04
C TRP A 30 -3.94 -7.16 9.30
N GLN A 31 -4.40 -6.54 10.39
CA GLN A 31 -4.52 -7.18 11.70
C GLN A 31 -5.30 -8.51 11.66
N GLU A 32 -6.45 -8.54 11.01
CA GLU A 32 -7.25 -9.77 10.86
C GLU A 32 -6.58 -10.79 9.93
N THR A 33 -6.01 -10.30 8.82
CA THR A 33 -5.28 -11.14 7.88
C THR A 33 -4.07 -11.78 8.58
N MET A 34 -3.34 -11.03 9.39
CA MET A 34 -2.23 -11.55 10.20
C MET A 34 -2.69 -12.62 11.19
N SER A 35 -3.81 -12.37 11.89
CA SER A 35 -4.39 -13.35 12.82
C SER A 35 -4.78 -14.66 12.13
N PHE A 36 -5.29 -14.59 10.91
CA PHE A 36 -5.64 -15.76 10.12
C PHE A 36 -4.41 -16.47 9.56
N LEU A 37 -3.57 -15.74 8.82
CA LEU A 37 -2.39 -16.30 8.14
C LEU A 37 -1.31 -16.73 9.13
N GLY A 38 -1.23 -16.10 10.29
CA GLY A 38 -0.25 -16.42 11.33
C GLY A 38 -0.36 -17.83 11.92
N ARG A 39 -1.46 -18.53 11.63
CA ARG A 39 -1.61 -19.97 11.94
C ARG A 39 -0.69 -20.86 11.08
N TYR A 40 -0.29 -20.36 9.90
CA TYR A 40 0.43 -21.13 8.89
C TYR A 40 1.75 -20.49 8.46
N TYR A 41 1.88 -19.17 8.67
CA TYR A 41 3.00 -18.35 8.18
C TYR A 41 3.48 -17.39 9.27
N ARG A 42 4.69 -16.89 9.09
CA ARG A 42 5.16 -15.72 9.83
C ARG A 42 4.87 -14.48 9.00
N THR A 43 3.86 -13.72 9.38
CA THR A 43 3.43 -12.51 8.68
C THR A 43 4.18 -11.29 9.16
N TYR A 44 4.52 -10.41 8.23
CA TYR A 44 5.17 -9.11 8.48
C TYR A 44 4.33 -8.03 7.80
N ALA A 45 3.69 -7.17 8.56
CA ALA A 45 2.97 -6.01 8.05
C ALA A 45 3.77 -4.76 8.36
N LEU A 46 4.34 -4.13 7.33
CA LEU A 46 5.15 -2.94 7.52
C LEU A 46 4.37 -1.66 7.22
N ASP A 47 4.78 -0.59 7.89
CA ASP A 47 4.37 0.76 7.57
C ASP A 47 5.35 1.35 6.55
N PHE A 48 4.85 1.85 5.43
CA PHE A 48 5.67 2.61 4.50
C PHE A 48 6.18 3.90 5.15
N TRP A 49 7.36 4.38 4.74
CA TRP A 49 7.82 5.69 5.19
C TRP A 49 6.78 6.78 4.96
N GLY A 50 6.59 7.64 5.94
CA GLY A 50 5.60 8.71 5.91
C GLY A 50 4.21 8.30 6.41
N PHE A 51 4.01 7.01 6.67
CA PHE A 51 2.75 6.44 7.16
C PHE A 51 2.94 5.69 8.46
N GLY A 52 1.83 5.47 9.18
CA GLY A 52 1.83 4.72 10.43
C GLY A 52 2.86 5.24 11.43
N GLU A 53 3.69 4.35 11.95
CA GLU A 53 4.76 4.63 12.92
C GLU A 53 6.16 4.68 12.30
N SER A 54 6.27 4.49 10.98
CA SER A 54 7.53 4.62 10.26
C SER A 54 8.03 6.06 10.16
N GLY A 55 9.33 6.23 9.87
CA GLY A 55 9.98 7.53 9.72
C GLY A 55 9.29 8.45 8.70
N LYS A 56 9.22 9.75 9.03
CA LYS A 56 8.42 10.75 8.28
C LYS A 56 9.24 11.88 7.68
N LYS A 57 10.52 11.96 7.97
CA LYS A 57 11.41 13.03 7.47
C LYS A 57 12.14 12.54 6.21
N ARG A 58 11.57 12.81 5.05
CA ARG A 58 12.16 12.44 3.76
C ARG A 58 11.89 13.49 2.70
N GLU A 59 12.74 13.54 1.71
CA GLU A 59 12.58 14.42 0.54
C GLU A 59 11.59 13.86 -0.47
N THR A 60 11.45 12.52 -0.54
CA THR A 60 10.56 11.85 -1.49
C THR A 60 9.79 10.70 -0.85
N TYR A 61 8.61 10.41 -1.40
CA TYR A 61 7.75 9.28 -1.06
C TYR A 61 7.24 8.65 -2.35
N ALA A 62 8.14 8.38 -3.27
CA ALA A 62 7.80 7.79 -4.55
C ALA A 62 7.55 6.28 -4.41
N VAL A 63 6.82 5.71 -5.37
CA VAL A 63 6.63 4.24 -5.45
C VAL A 63 7.99 3.52 -5.44
N GLN A 64 9.00 4.08 -6.11
CA GLN A 64 10.35 3.51 -6.15
C GLN A 64 11.06 3.51 -4.77
N ASP A 65 10.78 4.49 -3.92
CA ASP A 65 11.31 4.52 -2.54
C ASP A 65 10.72 3.37 -1.73
N PHE A 66 9.42 3.11 -1.90
CA PHE A 66 8.74 1.99 -1.24
C PHE A 66 9.21 0.63 -1.76
N VAL A 67 9.53 0.54 -3.06
CA VAL A 67 10.17 -0.67 -3.63
C VAL A 67 11.52 -0.92 -2.98
N SER A 68 12.35 0.11 -2.84
CA SER A 68 13.65 0.03 -2.16
C SER A 68 13.49 -0.32 -0.68
N LEU A 69 12.49 0.27 0.00
CA LEU A 69 12.17 -0.04 1.40
C LEU A 69 11.89 -1.53 1.58
N VAL A 70 11.04 -2.13 0.75
CA VAL A 70 10.68 -3.55 0.86
C VAL A 70 11.91 -4.43 0.67
N ASN A 71 12.77 -4.13 -0.32
CA ASN A 71 14.00 -4.89 -0.51
C ASN A 71 14.94 -4.79 0.70
N GLN A 72 15.20 -3.57 1.20
CA GLN A 72 16.05 -3.36 2.38
C GLN A 72 15.47 -3.99 3.64
N PHE A 73 14.14 -3.94 3.81
CA PHE A 73 13.46 -4.61 4.92
C PHE A 73 13.70 -6.12 4.89
N MET A 74 13.54 -6.74 3.72
CA MET A 74 13.81 -8.17 3.56
C MET A 74 15.27 -8.50 3.84
N GLU A 75 16.20 -7.68 3.36
CA GLU A 75 17.64 -7.85 3.56
C GLU A 75 18.01 -7.76 5.04
N GLN A 76 17.56 -6.73 5.75
CA GLN A 76 17.83 -6.52 7.17
C GLN A 76 17.30 -7.66 8.07
N LEU A 77 16.22 -8.31 7.67
CA LEU A 77 15.63 -9.43 8.41
C LEU A 77 16.09 -10.80 7.91
N GLY A 78 17.00 -10.87 6.96
CA GLY A 78 17.48 -12.13 6.38
C GLY A 78 16.38 -12.88 5.60
N ILE A 79 15.34 -12.18 5.14
CA ILE A 79 14.26 -12.78 4.34
C ILE A 79 14.75 -12.84 2.89
N VAL A 80 15.23 -14.00 2.48
CA VAL A 80 15.76 -14.20 1.12
C VAL A 80 14.65 -14.07 0.09
N ARG A 81 13.49 -14.70 0.32
CA ARG A 81 12.38 -14.75 -0.62
C ARG A 81 11.04 -14.91 0.10
N ALA A 82 10.02 -14.14 -0.28
CA ALA A 82 8.69 -14.20 0.34
C ALA A 82 7.56 -13.91 -0.66
N PRO A 83 6.32 -14.39 -0.39
CA PRO A 83 5.12 -13.84 -1.01
C PRO A 83 4.90 -12.41 -0.55
N LEU A 84 4.47 -11.54 -1.48
CA LEU A 84 4.01 -10.18 -1.19
C LEU A 84 2.50 -10.11 -1.37
N VAL A 85 1.81 -9.54 -0.39
CA VAL A 85 0.38 -9.25 -0.44
C VAL A 85 0.21 -7.75 -0.26
N GLY A 86 -0.32 -7.05 -1.25
CA GLY A 86 -0.45 -5.61 -1.22
C GLY A 86 -1.86 -5.12 -1.50
N HIS A 87 -2.31 -4.15 -0.71
CA HIS A 87 -3.57 -3.44 -0.93
C HIS A 87 -3.31 -2.10 -1.61
N SER A 88 -4.07 -1.77 -2.65
CA SER A 88 -4.02 -0.48 -3.34
C SER A 88 -2.57 -0.11 -3.73
N MET A 89 -2.00 1.00 -3.24
CA MET A 89 -0.60 1.38 -3.45
C MET A 89 0.37 0.24 -3.10
N GLY A 90 0.12 -0.49 -2.01
CA GLY A 90 0.95 -1.62 -1.61
C GLY A 90 1.00 -2.75 -2.65
N GLY A 91 -0.09 -2.97 -3.39
CA GLY A 91 -0.10 -3.93 -4.48
C GLY A 91 0.67 -3.45 -5.71
N THR A 92 0.59 -2.16 -6.04
CA THR A 92 1.45 -1.54 -7.07
C THR A 92 2.92 -1.71 -6.71
N VAL A 93 3.28 -1.44 -5.43
CA VAL A 93 4.64 -1.66 -4.91
C VAL A 93 5.02 -3.14 -4.99
N SER A 94 4.13 -4.07 -4.60
CA SER A 94 4.41 -5.53 -4.66
C SER A 94 4.78 -6.00 -6.07
N LEU A 95 4.03 -5.55 -7.09
CA LEU A 95 4.35 -5.84 -8.49
C LEU A 95 5.68 -5.20 -8.91
N ALA A 96 5.90 -3.95 -8.53
CA ALA A 96 7.15 -3.25 -8.86
C ALA A 96 8.37 -3.91 -8.18
N VAL A 97 8.23 -4.46 -6.96
CA VAL A 97 9.27 -5.28 -6.32
C VAL A 97 9.52 -6.56 -7.10
N ALA A 98 8.44 -7.26 -7.54
CA ALA A 98 8.59 -8.49 -8.33
C ALA A 98 9.26 -8.26 -9.69
N ILE A 99 9.08 -7.07 -10.27
CA ILE A 99 9.75 -6.66 -11.52
C ILE A 99 11.23 -6.35 -11.25
N ARG A 100 11.52 -5.56 -10.21
CA ARG A 100 12.88 -5.06 -9.95
C ARG A 100 13.77 -6.06 -9.24
N TYR A 101 13.19 -6.90 -8.37
CA TYR A 101 13.89 -7.89 -7.52
C TYR A 101 13.17 -9.25 -7.61
N PRO A 102 13.13 -9.88 -8.79
CA PRO A 102 12.37 -11.12 -9.01
C PRO A 102 12.84 -12.27 -8.10
N GLU A 103 14.10 -12.28 -7.70
CA GLU A 103 14.67 -13.27 -6.77
C GLU A 103 14.08 -13.15 -5.35
N ARG A 104 13.63 -11.97 -4.95
CA ARG A 104 13.05 -11.70 -3.62
C ARG A 104 11.60 -12.15 -3.49
N VAL A 105 10.90 -12.31 -4.60
CA VAL A 105 9.44 -12.53 -4.59
C VAL A 105 9.12 -13.95 -5.06
N SER A 106 8.31 -14.66 -4.28
CA SER A 106 7.85 -16.00 -4.65
C SER A 106 6.45 -16.02 -5.27
N LYS A 107 5.58 -15.12 -4.84
CA LYS A 107 4.21 -14.91 -5.35
C LYS A 107 3.80 -13.47 -5.08
N VAL A 108 2.84 -12.94 -5.86
CA VAL A 108 2.24 -11.63 -5.62
C VAL A 108 0.73 -11.75 -5.52
N VAL A 109 0.14 -11.13 -4.50
CA VAL A 109 -1.30 -10.94 -4.40
C VAL A 109 -1.55 -9.44 -4.32
N VAL A 110 -2.39 -8.91 -5.21
CA VAL A 110 -2.79 -7.51 -5.22
C VAL A 110 -4.29 -7.39 -4.95
N VAL A 111 -4.66 -6.50 -4.05
CA VAL A 111 -6.05 -6.27 -3.65
C VAL A 111 -6.42 -4.81 -3.95
N GLY A 112 -7.36 -4.57 -4.86
CA GLY A 112 -7.81 -3.23 -5.24
C GLY A 112 -6.66 -2.30 -5.65
N SER A 113 -5.70 -2.79 -6.45
CA SER A 113 -4.45 -2.09 -6.73
C SER A 113 -4.42 -1.46 -8.12
N PRO A 114 -4.04 -0.17 -8.26
CA PRO A 114 -3.91 0.43 -9.57
C PRO A 114 -2.66 -0.11 -10.30
N ILE A 115 -2.87 -0.70 -11.45
CA ILE A 115 -1.81 -1.06 -12.42
C ILE A 115 -1.41 0.18 -13.23
N VAL A 116 -2.41 1.03 -13.50
CA VAL A 116 -2.27 2.31 -14.20
C VAL A 116 -2.72 3.41 -13.24
N GLY A 117 -1.79 4.14 -12.67
CA GLY A 117 -2.07 5.18 -11.67
C GLY A 117 -2.93 6.33 -12.19
N SER A 118 -2.86 6.66 -13.49
CA SER A 118 -3.71 7.68 -14.09
C SER A 118 -5.19 7.31 -14.13
N SER A 119 -5.55 6.04 -13.89
CA SER A 119 -6.94 5.56 -13.82
C SER A 119 -7.60 5.74 -12.46
N LEU A 120 -6.86 6.16 -11.43
CA LEU A 120 -7.41 6.46 -10.10
C LEU A 120 -8.55 7.46 -10.17
N ALA A 121 -9.51 7.35 -9.26
CA ALA A 121 -10.67 8.23 -9.17
C ALA A 121 -10.31 9.73 -9.18
N PHE A 122 -11.19 10.55 -9.76
CA PHE A 122 -10.95 11.98 -9.94
C PHE A 122 -10.58 12.73 -8.65
N PRO A 123 -11.18 12.47 -7.47
CA PRO A 123 -10.77 13.12 -6.23
C PRO A 123 -9.29 12.89 -5.88
N LEU A 124 -8.77 11.68 -6.13
CA LEU A 124 -7.37 11.36 -5.90
C LEU A 124 -6.43 12.07 -6.92
N LYS A 125 -6.95 12.36 -8.11
CA LYS A 125 -6.21 13.17 -9.08
C LYS A 125 -6.02 14.61 -8.58
N LEU A 126 -7.02 15.18 -7.96
CA LEU A 126 -6.95 16.51 -7.36
C LEU A 126 -6.02 16.53 -6.12
N ALA A 127 -6.09 15.51 -5.28
CA ALA A 127 -5.22 15.38 -4.11
C ALA A 127 -3.71 15.37 -4.44
N GLY A 128 -3.34 15.03 -5.67
CA GLY A 128 -1.97 15.12 -6.15
C GLY A 128 -1.50 16.53 -6.58
N MET A 129 -2.35 17.56 -6.49
CA MET A 129 -2.02 18.96 -6.82
C MET A 129 -1.67 19.72 -5.54
N ARG A 130 -0.49 20.37 -5.49
CA ARG A 130 0.02 21.04 -4.27
C ARG A 130 -0.99 21.95 -3.57
N PRO A 131 -1.67 22.91 -4.24
CA PRO A 131 -2.60 23.82 -3.54
C PRO A 131 -3.80 23.07 -2.98
N ILE A 132 -4.30 22.06 -3.68
CA ILE A 132 -5.44 21.26 -3.25
C ILE A 132 -5.03 20.33 -2.11
N ALA A 133 -3.88 19.70 -2.20
CA ALA A 133 -3.35 18.85 -1.13
C ALA A 133 -3.15 19.65 0.18
N PHE A 134 -2.61 20.87 0.09
CA PHE A 134 -2.46 21.75 1.24
C PHE A 134 -3.81 22.12 1.86
N LEU A 135 -4.80 22.46 1.03
CA LEU A 135 -6.16 22.74 1.49
C LEU A 135 -6.78 21.50 2.16
N LEU A 136 -6.72 20.34 1.51
CA LEU A 136 -7.25 19.08 2.05
C LEU A 136 -6.56 18.71 3.36
N PHE A 137 -5.26 18.94 3.47
CA PHE A 137 -4.52 18.64 4.68
C PHE A 137 -4.87 19.59 5.82
N ASN A 138 -5.05 20.88 5.55
CA ASN A 138 -5.55 21.84 6.55
C ASN A 138 -6.98 21.53 7.01
N MET A 139 -7.77 20.89 6.13
CA MET A 139 -9.10 20.37 6.45
C MET A 139 -9.08 18.93 6.97
N MET A 140 -7.90 18.37 7.30
CA MET A 140 -7.78 16.96 7.72
C MET A 140 -8.65 16.64 8.93
N GLY A 141 -8.83 17.57 9.85
CA GLY A 141 -9.74 17.41 10.99
C GLY A 141 -11.20 17.19 10.56
N THR A 142 -11.69 18.00 9.62
CA THR A 142 -13.04 17.85 9.06
C THR A 142 -13.17 16.58 8.20
N PHE A 143 -12.13 16.24 7.45
CA PHE A 143 -12.07 14.99 6.68
C PHE A 143 -12.12 13.76 7.61
N ARG A 144 -11.34 13.75 8.70
CA ARG A 144 -11.36 12.68 9.73
C ARG A 144 -12.75 12.55 10.35
N LEU A 145 -13.37 13.67 10.70
CA LEU A 145 -14.73 13.66 11.24
C LEU A 145 -15.74 13.09 10.23
N GLY A 146 -15.66 13.52 8.97
CA GLY A 146 -16.48 13.00 7.87
C GLY A 146 -16.28 11.50 7.66
N MET A 147 -15.04 11.02 7.67
CA MET A 147 -14.73 9.60 7.57
C MET A 147 -15.27 8.79 8.75
N ARG A 148 -15.20 9.34 9.97
CA ARG A 148 -15.77 8.71 11.16
C ARG A 148 -17.29 8.57 11.06
N ILE A 149 -17.98 9.60 10.55
CA ILE A 149 -19.43 9.56 10.32
C ILE A 149 -19.80 8.57 9.21
N ALA A 150 -19.03 8.52 8.12
CA ALA A 150 -19.27 7.65 6.98
C ALA A 150 -18.83 6.18 7.21
N SER A 151 -17.96 5.94 8.20
CA SER A 151 -17.35 4.64 8.44
C SER A 151 -18.34 3.46 8.56
N PRO A 152 -19.52 3.58 9.21
CA PRO A 152 -20.48 2.49 9.30
C PRO A 152 -21.08 2.08 7.95
N VAL A 153 -21.08 2.99 6.97
CA VAL A 153 -21.54 2.75 5.60
C VAL A 153 -20.45 2.13 4.77
N ILE A 154 -19.19 2.53 4.98
CA ILE A 154 -18.02 2.07 4.24
C ILE A 154 -17.60 0.68 4.69
N CYS A 155 -17.56 0.46 6.00
CA CYS A 155 -17.13 -0.81 6.60
C CYS A 155 -17.99 -1.15 7.82
N ARG A 156 -18.43 -2.40 7.89
CA ARG A 156 -19.24 -2.89 9.03
C ARG A 156 -18.43 -3.08 10.31
N ASP A 157 -17.11 -3.15 10.21
CA ASP A 157 -16.23 -3.26 11.38
C ASP A 157 -16.09 -1.90 12.08
N LYS A 158 -16.53 -1.83 13.33
CA LYS A 158 -16.46 -0.62 14.14
C LYS A 158 -15.02 -0.12 14.37
N ARG A 159 -14.03 -1.03 14.32
CA ARG A 159 -12.61 -0.69 14.47
C ARG A 159 -12.04 0.07 13.27
N PHE A 160 -12.73 0.02 12.12
CA PHE A 160 -12.30 0.70 10.91
C PHE A 160 -12.20 2.21 11.10
N ALA A 161 -13.18 2.83 11.78
CA ALA A 161 -13.18 4.27 12.06
C ALA A 161 -11.96 4.71 12.88
N ASP A 162 -11.68 3.97 13.96
CA ASP A 162 -10.56 4.28 14.86
C ASP A 162 -9.19 4.01 14.18
N MET A 163 -9.11 2.98 13.35
CA MET A 163 -7.93 2.70 12.55
C MET A 163 -7.67 3.85 11.56
N MET A 164 -8.68 4.26 10.79
CA MET A 164 -8.56 5.35 9.82
C MET A 164 -8.21 6.68 10.49
N ASP A 165 -8.82 6.98 11.63
CA ASP A 165 -8.54 8.21 12.38
C ASP A 165 -7.09 8.26 12.87
N ARG A 166 -6.59 7.15 13.40
CA ARG A 166 -5.20 6.99 13.82
C ARG A 166 -4.23 7.14 12.65
N ASP A 167 -4.49 6.46 11.54
CA ASP A 167 -3.59 6.45 10.37
C ASP A 167 -3.52 7.83 9.72
N LEU A 168 -4.67 8.51 9.57
CA LEU A 168 -4.74 9.87 9.06
C LEU A 168 -4.01 10.88 9.98
N SER A 169 -4.13 10.71 11.31
CA SER A 169 -3.44 11.59 12.26
C SER A 169 -1.92 11.50 12.20
N ARG A 170 -1.39 10.41 11.66
CA ARG A 170 0.05 10.14 11.56
C ARG A 170 0.65 10.49 10.19
N THR A 171 -0.18 10.88 9.23
CA THR A 171 0.25 11.25 7.87
C THR A 171 0.75 12.70 7.85
N THR A 172 1.84 12.99 7.11
CA THR A 172 2.32 14.35 6.85
C THR A 172 1.83 14.86 5.50
N VAL A 173 1.87 16.20 5.28
CA VAL A 173 1.52 16.81 3.98
C VAL A 173 2.38 16.24 2.88
N GLU A 174 3.68 16.10 3.14
CA GLU A 174 4.66 15.61 2.18
C GLU A 174 4.38 14.15 1.80
N SER A 175 4.17 13.26 2.79
CA SER A 175 3.86 11.86 2.52
C SER A 175 2.52 11.72 1.80
N PHE A 176 1.51 12.51 2.19
CA PHE A 176 0.22 12.58 1.52
C PHE A 176 0.36 12.94 0.03
N LEU A 177 0.98 14.09 -0.23
CA LEU A 177 1.07 14.66 -1.58
C LEU A 177 2.01 13.87 -2.50
N LEU A 178 3.25 13.61 -2.04
CA LEU A 178 4.29 13.06 -2.90
C LEU A 178 4.00 11.60 -3.27
N SER A 179 3.46 10.82 -2.34
CA SER A 179 3.13 9.42 -2.61
C SER A 179 1.97 9.27 -3.60
N ILE A 180 0.88 10.05 -3.45
CA ILE A 180 -0.24 9.96 -4.38
C ILE A 180 0.14 10.53 -5.75
N ALA A 181 0.94 11.58 -5.80
CA ALA A 181 1.43 12.14 -7.06
C ALA A 181 2.35 11.14 -7.80
N SER A 182 3.18 10.39 -7.08
CA SER A 182 4.00 9.32 -7.65
C SER A 182 3.14 8.14 -8.12
N LEU A 183 2.22 7.67 -7.29
CA LEU A 183 1.33 6.57 -7.64
C LEU A 183 0.54 6.86 -8.92
N ARG A 184 0.02 8.08 -9.07
CA ARG A 184 -0.71 8.52 -10.26
C ARG A 184 0.12 8.50 -11.54
N ARG A 185 1.43 8.71 -11.45
CA ARG A 185 2.36 8.67 -12.60
C ARG A 185 2.86 7.27 -12.90
N THR A 186 2.64 6.33 -12.00
CA THR A 186 3.09 4.94 -12.17
C THR A 186 2.20 4.22 -13.20
N ASP A 187 2.83 3.63 -14.20
CA ASP A 187 2.21 2.73 -15.17
C ASP A 187 3.05 1.46 -15.26
N LEU A 188 2.51 0.35 -14.78
CA LEU A 188 3.21 -0.93 -14.77
C LEU A 188 2.97 -1.75 -16.04
N ARG A 189 2.05 -1.35 -16.92
CA ARG A 189 1.70 -2.13 -18.13
C ARG A 189 2.90 -2.53 -18.99
N PRO A 190 3.85 -1.62 -19.27
CA PRO A 190 4.99 -1.96 -20.12
C PRO A 190 5.97 -2.97 -19.53
N MET A 191 5.82 -3.30 -18.24
CA MET A 191 6.75 -4.13 -17.49
C MET A 191 6.10 -5.38 -16.86
N LEU A 192 4.79 -5.58 -17.06
CA LEU A 192 4.08 -6.72 -16.43
C LEU A 192 4.60 -8.06 -16.89
N ASP A 193 5.08 -8.15 -18.12
CA ASP A 193 5.72 -9.34 -18.70
C ASP A 193 7.01 -9.76 -17.97
N GLN A 194 7.59 -8.86 -17.16
CA GLN A 194 8.75 -9.16 -16.31
C GLN A 194 8.36 -9.82 -14.98
N VAL A 195 7.08 -9.87 -14.63
CA VAL A 195 6.61 -10.60 -13.44
C VAL A 195 6.61 -12.10 -13.76
N LYS A 196 7.64 -12.82 -13.31
CA LYS A 196 7.85 -14.25 -13.59
C LYS A 196 7.38 -15.17 -12.46
N VAL A 197 6.61 -14.66 -11.54
CA VAL A 197 6.07 -15.42 -10.40
C VAL A 197 4.55 -15.49 -10.47
N PRO A 198 3.90 -16.49 -9.87
CA PRO A 198 2.45 -16.53 -9.78
C PRO A 198 1.90 -15.25 -9.17
N ALA A 199 0.96 -14.62 -9.88
CA ALA A 199 0.31 -13.40 -9.45
C ALA A 199 -1.21 -13.56 -9.41
N MET A 200 -1.85 -13.00 -8.37
CA MET A 200 -3.29 -12.98 -8.22
C MET A 200 -3.78 -11.55 -8.00
N GLY A 201 -4.79 -11.13 -8.76
CA GLY A 201 -5.48 -9.86 -8.59
C GLY A 201 -6.89 -10.06 -8.01
N MET A 202 -7.20 -9.33 -6.95
CA MET A 202 -8.52 -9.28 -6.32
C MET A 202 -9.08 -7.87 -6.46
N TYR A 203 -10.22 -7.71 -7.13
CA TYR A 203 -10.83 -6.41 -7.38
C TYR A 203 -12.32 -6.46 -7.03
N GLY A 204 -12.81 -5.44 -6.34
CA GLY A 204 -14.22 -5.30 -6.03
C GLY A 204 -14.99 -4.70 -7.21
N ASP A 205 -16.12 -5.30 -7.57
CA ASP A 205 -16.97 -4.83 -8.67
C ASP A 205 -17.54 -3.42 -8.43
N ARG A 206 -17.62 -3.01 -7.18
CA ARG A 206 -18.12 -1.69 -6.75
C ARG A 206 -17.03 -0.76 -6.24
N ASP A 207 -15.77 -1.05 -6.54
CA ASP A 207 -14.65 -0.18 -6.15
C ASP A 207 -14.71 1.14 -6.93
N VAL A 208 -14.96 2.23 -6.20
CA VAL A 208 -15.06 3.59 -6.75
C VAL A 208 -13.72 4.33 -6.75
N ILE A 209 -12.70 3.77 -6.12
CA ILE A 209 -11.36 4.37 -5.99
C ILE A 209 -10.42 3.83 -7.06
N VAL A 210 -10.36 2.50 -7.15
CA VAL A 210 -9.56 1.78 -8.14
C VAL A 210 -10.53 1.03 -9.06
N HIS A 211 -10.62 1.51 -10.31
CA HIS A 211 -11.59 0.96 -11.24
C HIS A 211 -11.43 -0.57 -11.37
N PRO A 212 -12.53 -1.37 -11.26
CA PRO A 212 -12.46 -2.83 -11.29
C PRO A 212 -11.66 -3.40 -12.47
N ARG A 213 -11.77 -2.79 -13.65
CA ARG A 213 -11.07 -3.23 -14.87
C ARG A 213 -9.53 -3.19 -14.79
N GLN A 214 -8.95 -2.77 -13.66
CA GLN A 214 -7.48 -2.86 -13.47
C GLN A 214 -6.95 -4.32 -13.47
N TRP A 215 -7.81 -5.31 -13.30
CA TRP A 215 -7.43 -6.71 -13.52
C TRP A 215 -7.06 -7.03 -14.98
N GLN A 216 -7.63 -6.30 -15.96
CA GLN A 216 -7.40 -6.58 -17.38
C GLN A 216 -5.94 -6.42 -17.81
N PRO A 217 -5.22 -5.34 -17.46
CA PRO A 217 -3.78 -5.25 -17.71
C PRO A 217 -2.98 -6.41 -17.10
N MET A 218 -3.32 -6.84 -15.89
CA MET A 218 -2.65 -7.99 -15.26
C MET A 218 -2.84 -9.27 -16.07
N LEU A 219 -4.08 -9.59 -16.43
CA LEU A 219 -4.40 -10.80 -17.19
C LEU A 219 -3.71 -10.85 -18.56
N LYS A 220 -3.45 -9.68 -19.16
CA LYS A 220 -2.80 -9.59 -20.47
C LYS A 220 -1.27 -9.56 -20.39
N GLY A 221 -0.72 -9.13 -19.26
CA GLY A 221 0.70 -8.88 -19.13
C GLY A 221 1.47 -9.92 -18.29
N ILE A 222 0.78 -10.71 -17.46
CA ILE A 222 1.39 -11.72 -16.57
C ILE A 222 0.98 -13.16 -16.98
#